data_397054d646eab75cbed98623f656eb02
#
_entry.id   397054d646eab75cbed98623f656eb02
#
_cell.length_a   1.000
_cell.length_b   1.000
_cell.length_c   1.000
_cell.angle_alpha   90.00
_cell.angle_beta   90.00
_cell.angle_gamma   90.00
#
_symmetry.space_group_name_H-M   'P 1'
#
loop_
_entity.id
_entity.type
_entity.pdbx_description
1 polymer ?
#
loop_
_entity_poly.entity_id
_entity_poly.type
_entity_poly.pdbx_seq_one_letter_code
_entity_poly.pdbx_strand_id
1 'polypeptide(L)'
;MTDLDLHTLVVGREAMACRFEVAFNAGEVPDATELGLEALDLVDEIENRLSVYRDTSELARLNATAANGWQPVSHDVCALLVRARELYDATGGAFDIASGALTRAWGFLTRQGHTPEPAALEAARAASGMRWVEVDAVGRRVRFTRPGTELNPGAIGKGWAIDRVVERLVDRGVPSVLVHGGSSSVRAVGIQGPAVPSRSGWRVGLRHPLRPAQRLATLTLVNQALGTSGSGTQFFIDRGKRLGHILDPRTGRPAEGVLSATVIAPAAADADALAKALYVSGEAGLARIAPEDGPVAAVLVLPGAATGAVRLRLANMATGSLTLDTLAGVEVAAERVD
;
A
#
# COMPACT_ATOMS: atom_id res chain seq x y z
N MET A 1 -12.28 31.82 -13.99
CA MET A 1 -11.08 31.22 -14.58
C MET A 1 -11.51 29.83 -15.05
N THR A 2 -11.63 29.65 -16.35
CA THR A 2 -11.98 28.36 -16.97
C THR A 2 -10.98 27.31 -16.55
N ASP A 3 -11.48 26.22 -16.01
CA ASP A 3 -10.71 24.98 -15.78
C ASP A 3 -10.17 24.57 -17.16
N LEU A 4 -8.89 24.84 -17.41
CA LEU A 4 -8.23 24.37 -18.63
C LEU A 4 -8.32 22.84 -18.58
N ASP A 5 -9.05 22.26 -19.51
CA ASP A 5 -9.20 20.81 -19.64
C ASP A 5 -7.84 20.16 -19.58
N LEU A 6 -7.58 19.47 -18.48
CA LEU A 6 -6.36 18.67 -18.29
C LEU A 6 -6.53 17.39 -19.10
N HIS A 7 -6.05 17.41 -20.33
CA HIS A 7 -6.05 16.20 -21.13
C HIS A 7 -4.91 15.29 -20.65
N THR A 8 -5.30 14.17 -20.07
CA THR A 8 -4.38 13.07 -19.73
C THR A 8 -4.62 11.91 -20.67
N LEU A 9 -3.54 11.33 -21.18
CA LEU A 9 -3.57 10.03 -21.83
C LEU A 9 -3.42 8.96 -20.76
N VAL A 10 -4.35 8.01 -20.69
CA VAL A 10 -4.31 6.93 -19.70
C VAL A 10 -4.19 5.59 -20.40
N VAL A 11 -3.20 4.80 -20.00
CA VAL A 11 -2.97 3.44 -20.44
C VAL A 11 -3.16 2.51 -19.26
N GLY A 12 -3.91 1.41 -19.40
CA GLY A 12 -4.21 0.55 -18.27
C GLY A 12 -4.19 -0.94 -18.59
N ARG A 13 -3.98 -1.74 -17.53
CA ARG A 13 -3.95 -3.21 -17.56
C ARG A 13 -4.49 -3.80 -16.27
N GLU A 14 -5.15 -4.96 -16.35
CA GLU A 14 -5.52 -5.75 -15.18
C GLU A 14 -4.35 -6.63 -14.75
N ALA A 15 -3.87 -6.44 -13.52
CA ALA A 15 -2.80 -7.23 -12.90
C ALA A 15 -2.93 -7.18 -11.37
N MET A 16 -2.35 -8.15 -10.65
CA MET A 16 -2.40 -8.22 -9.18
C MET A 16 -3.82 -8.07 -8.61
N ALA A 17 -4.82 -8.64 -9.31
CA ALA A 17 -6.24 -8.58 -8.97
C ALA A 17 -6.83 -7.15 -8.90
N CYS A 18 -6.26 -6.20 -9.63
CA CYS A 18 -6.76 -4.84 -9.77
C CYS A 18 -6.31 -4.21 -11.10
N ARG A 19 -6.86 -3.03 -11.41
CA ARG A 19 -6.45 -2.26 -12.58
C ARG A 19 -5.26 -1.39 -12.24
N PHE A 20 -4.18 -1.53 -13.01
CA PHE A 20 -3.04 -0.61 -13.06
C PHE A 20 -3.22 0.38 -14.20
N GLU A 21 -2.91 1.64 -13.95
CA GLU A 21 -2.99 2.70 -14.96
C GLU A 21 -1.77 3.62 -14.87
N VAL A 22 -1.31 4.04 -16.05
CA VAL A 22 -0.27 5.05 -16.25
C VAL A 22 -0.92 6.25 -16.92
N ALA A 23 -0.87 7.40 -16.29
CA ALA A 23 -1.42 8.65 -16.80
C ALA A 23 -0.27 9.60 -17.19
N PHE A 24 -0.26 10.05 -18.44
CA PHE A 24 0.66 11.03 -19.00
C PHE A 24 -0.07 12.35 -19.25
N ASN A 25 0.66 13.47 -19.26
CA ASN A 25 0.14 14.70 -19.85
C ASN A 25 0.03 14.53 -21.37
N ALA A 26 -1.13 14.81 -21.95
CA ALA A 26 -1.33 14.62 -23.37
C ALA A 26 -0.38 15.50 -24.19
N GLY A 27 0.31 14.89 -25.16
CA GLY A 27 1.26 15.58 -26.05
C GLY A 27 2.64 15.89 -25.45
N GLU A 28 2.89 15.57 -24.16
CA GLU A 28 4.19 15.81 -23.52
C GLU A 28 5.23 14.73 -23.92
N VAL A 29 4.78 13.51 -24.11
CA VAL A 29 5.65 12.35 -24.39
C VAL A 29 5.28 11.77 -25.75
N PRO A 30 6.21 11.73 -26.73
CA PRO A 30 6.01 10.93 -27.94
C PRO A 30 5.82 9.46 -27.56
N ASP A 31 4.99 8.74 -28.30
CA ASP A 31 4.73 7.30 -28.13
C ASP A 31 4.33 6.89 -26.70
N ALA A 32 3.67 7.81 -25.98
CA ALA A 32 3.26 7.59 -24.57
C ALA A 32 2.43 6.33 -24.36
N THR A 33 1.59 5.96 -25.35
CA THR A 33 0.78 4.72 -25.28
C THR A 33 1.68 3.48 -25.29
N GLU A 34 2.65 3.41 -26.19
CA GLU A 34 3.56 2.29 -26.32
C GLU A 34 4.48 2.17 -25.10
N LEU A 35 5.06 3.28 -24.67
CA LEU A 35 5.85 3.35 -23.43
C LEU A 35 5.05 2.91 -22.20
N GLY A 36 3.79 3.33 -22.09
CA GLY A 36 2.91 2.94 -21.00
C GLY A 36 2.61 1.44 -20.98
N LEU A 37 2.34 0.84 -22.15
CA LEU A 37 2.12 -0.60 -22.29
C LEU A 37 3.39 -1.40 -21.96
N GLU A 38 4.55 -1.01 -22.51
CA GLU A 38 5.86 -1.62 -22.20
C GLU A 38 6.17 -1.56 -20.69
N ALA A 39 5.90 -0.42 -20.05
CA ALA A 39 6.13 -0.27 -18.62
C ALA A 39 5.17 -1.14 -17.77
N LEU A 40 3.93 -1.32 -18.23
CA LEU A 40 2.96 -2.20 -17.56
C LEU A 40 3.28 -3.70 -17.71
N ASP A 41 4.08 -4.11 -18.70
CA ASP A 41 4.58 -5.49 -18.78
C ASP A 41 5.40 -5.88 -17.54
N LEU A 42 6.09 -4.93 -16.91
CA LEU A 42 6.81 -5.17 -15.65
C LEU A 42 5.87 -5.57 -14.50
N VAL A 43 4.63 -5.08 -14.49
CA VAL A 43 3.66 -5.48 -13.45
C VAL A 43 3.34 -6.96 -13.55
N ASP A 44 3.16 -7.48 -14.77
CA ASP A 44 2.91 -8.91 -15.01
C ASP A 44 4.12 -9.76 -14.61
N GLU A 45 5.34 -9.30 -14.91
CA GLU A 45 6.56 -9.97 -14.50
C GLU A 45 6.69 -10.04 -12.99
N ILE A 46 6.41 -8.93 -12.28
CA ILE A 46 6.47 -8.86 -10.83
C ILE A 46 5.36 -9.71 -10.20
N GLU A 47 4.14 -9.70 -10.76
CA GLU A 47 3.07 -10.59 -10.33
C GLU A 47 3.46 -12.05 -10.46
N ASN A 48 4.10 -12.46 -11.56
CA ASN A 48 4.57 -13.82 -11.76
C ASN A 48 5.60 -14.25 -10.71
N ARG A 49 6.40 -13.32 -10.17
CA ARG A 49 7.39 -13.61 -9.11
C ARG A 49 6.78 -13.58 -7.71
N LEU A 50 5.90 -12.62 -7.43
CA LEU A 50 5.42 -12.31 -6.07
C LEU A 50 4.06 -12.94 -5.72
N SER A 51 3.36 -13.55 -6.66
CA SER A 51 2.04 -14.13 -6.41
C SER A 51 2.09 -15.25 -5.39
N VAL A 52 1.25 -15.18 -4.35
CA VAL A 52 1.02 -16.30 -3.41
C VAL A 52 -0.04 -17.28 -3.91
N TYR A 53 -0.66 -16.99 -5.06
CA TYR A 53 -1.73 -17.77 -5.67
C TYR A 53 -1.27 -18.62 -6.85
N ARG A 54 -0.06 -18.36 -7.37
CA ARG A 54 0.55 -19.10 -8.48
C ARG A 54 1.64 -20.01 -7.96
N ASP A 55 1.44 -21.32 -8.00
CA ASP A 55 2.40 -22.32 -7.50
C ASP A 55 3.77 -22.24 -8.18
N THR A 56 3.82 -21.69 -9.40
CA THR A 56 5.06 -21.49 -10.17
C THR A 56 5.82 -20.22 -9.79
N SER A 57 5.26 -19.36 -8.94
CA SER A 57 5.92 -18.13 -8.55
C SER A 57 7.16 -18.37 -7.68
N GLU A 58 8.08 -17.43 -7.72
CA GLU A 58 9.27 -17.47 -6.87
C GLU A 58 8.90 -17.45 -5.39
N LEU A 59 7.90 -16.64 -5.02
CA LEU A 59 7.46 -16.54 -3.63
C LEU A 59 6.74 -17.79 -3.13
N ALA A 60 5.90 -18.43 -3.95
CA ALA A 60 5.27 -19.71 -3.60
C ALA A 60 6.31 -20.81 -3.37
N ARG A 61 7.35 -20.86 -4.23
CA ARG A 61 8.48 -21.77 -4.04
C ARG A 61 9.22 -21.50 -2.72
N LEU A 62 9.49 -20.24 -2.38
CA LEU A 62 10.11 -19.89 -1.10
C LEU A 62 9.25 -20.34 0.07
N ASN A 63 7.94 -20.08 0.04
CA ASN A 63 7.02 -20.53 1.08
C ASN A 63 7.02 -22.06 1.27
N ALA A 64 7.23 -22.82 0.20
CA ALA A 64 7.28 -24.27 0.26
C ALA A 64 8.64 -24.84 0.72
N THR A 65 9.75 -24.16 0.46
CA THR A 65 11.08 -24.77 0.56
C THR A 65 12.06 -24.07 1.49
N ALA A 66 11.86 -22.79 1.82
CA ALA A 66 12.84 -22.00 2.56
C ALA A 66 13.05 -22.46 4.02
N ALA A 67 12.10 -23.18 4.61
CA ALA A 67 12.26 -23.81 5.92
C ALA A 67 13.25 -25.00 5.91
N ASN A 68 13.56 -25.56 4.73
CA ASN A 68 14.49 -26.68 4.57
C ASN A 68 15.95 -26.21 4.34
N GLY A 69 16.19 -24.89 4.31
CA GLY A 69 17.53 -24.32 4.11
C GLY A 69 17.53 -23.14 3.15
N TRP A 70 18.72 -22.65 2.85
CA TRP A 70 18.92 -21.50 1.97
C TRP A 70 18.41 -21.75 0.55
N GLN A 71 17.54 -20.85 0.06
CA GLN A 71 16.99 -20.87 -1.28
C GLN A 71 17.48 -19.65 -2.08
N PRO A 72 17.93 -19.81 -3.31
CA PRO A 72 18.33 -18.70 -4.16
C PRO A 72 17.10 -17.87 -4.54
N VAL A 73 17.28 -16.54 -4.62
CA VAL A 73 16.26 -15.60 -5.03
C VAL A 73 16.76 -14.63 -6.11
N SER A 74 15.84 -14.13 -6.92
CA SER A 74 16.14 -13.06 -7.88
C SER A 74 16.57 -11.79 -7.14
N HIS A 75 17.27 -10.90 -7.85
CA HIS A 75 17.69 -9.61 -7.31
C HIS A 75 16.50 -8.82 -6.78
N ASP A 76 15.41 -8.78 -7.53
CA ASP A 76 14.20 -8.01 -7.22
C ASP A 76 13.50 -8.52 -5.94
N VAL A 77 13.33 -9.86 -5.82
CA VAL A 77 12.77 -10.47 -4.60
C VAL A 77 13.68 -10.24 -3.40
N CYS A 78 15.00 -10.34 -3.57
CA CYS A 78 15.97 -10.06 -2.51
C CYS A 78 15.84 -8.61 -2.01
N ALA A 79 15.82 -7.65 -2.92
CA ALA A 79 15.68 -6.23 -2.60
C ALA A 79 14.34 -5.93 -1.88
N LEU A 80 13.24 -6.51 -2.35
CA LEU A 80 11.95 -6.41 -1.68
C LEU A 80 12.01 -6.95 -0.24
N LEU A 81 12.63 -8.11 -0.02
CA LEU A 81 12.72 -8.72 1.32
C LEU A 81 13.62 -7.93 2.27
N VAL A 82 14.71 -7.36 1.77
CA VAL A 82 15.55 -6.43 2.55
C VAL A 82 14.73 -5.21 2.97
N ARG A 83 14.04 -4.56 2.00
CA ARG A 83 13.21 -3.39 2.33
C ARG A 83 12.07 -3.73 3.28
N ALA A 84 11.43 -4.88 3.11
CA ALA A 84 10.37 -5.33 4.01
C ALA A 84 10.88 -5.57 5.45
N ARG A 85 12.13 -6.04 5.61
CA ARG A 85 12.79 -6.15 6.93
C ARG A 85 12.96 -4.78 7.58
N GLU A 86 13.50 -3.81 6.85
CA GLU A 86 13.67 -2.44 7.35
C GLU A 86 12.34 -1.84 7.82
N LEU A 87 11.28 -2.00 7.02
CA LEU A 87 9.95 -1.50 7.34
C LEU A 87 9.32 -2.26 8.53
N TYR A 88 9.54 -3.57 8.64
CA TYR A 88 9.13 -4.35 9.81
C TYR A 88 9.75 -3.79 11.08
N ASP A 89 11.06 -3.57 11.08
CA ASP A 89 11.80 -3.05 12.23
C ASP A 89 11.37 -1.62 12.56
N ALA A 90 11.27 -0.74 11.57
CA ALA A 90 10.84 0.65 11.72
C ALA A 90 9.42 0.77 12.30
N THR A 91 8.51 -0.14 11.93
CA THR A 91 7.10 -0.12 12.39
C THR A 91 6.87 -0.90 13.68
N GLY A 92 7.91 -1.54 14.26
CA GLY A 92 7.78 -2.40 15.43
C GLY A 92 6.88 -3.61 15.18
N GLY A 93 6.93 -4.16 13.96
CA GLY A 93 6.18 -5.33 13.54
C GLY A 93 4.69 -5.07 13.20
N ALA A 94 4.24 -3.82 13.17
CA ALA A 94 2.88 -3.49 12.73
C ALA A 94 2.69 -3.72 11.22
N PHE A 95 3.75 -3.57 10.43
CA PHE A 95 3.87 -4.10 9.08
C PHE A 95 4.71 -5.37 9.10
N ASP A 96 4.21 -6.45 8.47
CA ASP A 96 4.93 -7.72 8.42
C ASP A 96 4.46 -8.56 7.22
N ILE A 97 5.33 -8.78 6.24
CA ILE A 97 5.01 -9.63 5.10
C ILE A 97 5.14 -11.14 5.40
N ALA A 98 5.77 -11.52 6.52
CA ALA A 98 5.84 -12.89 6.97
C ALA A 98 4.63 -13.28 7.85
N SER A 99 3.48 -12.66 7.57
CA SER A 99 2.19 -12.93 8.21
C SER A 99 1.24 -13.79 7.34
N GLY A 100 1.78 -14.50 6.34
CA GLY A 100 1.00 -15.34 5.42
C GLY A 100 0.22 -16.44 6.16
N ALA A 101 0.83 -17.08 7.15
CA ALA A 101 0.18 -18.09 7.98
C ALA A 101 -1.07 -17.53 8.71
N LEU A 102 -1.03 -16.31 9.21
CA LEU A 102 -2.21 -15.64 9.80
C LEU A 102 -3.28 -15.38 8.74
N THR A 103 -2.90 -14.86 7.56
CA THR A 103 -3.83 -14.61 6.45
C THR A 103 -4.53 -15.89 6.03
N ARG A 104 -3.81 -17.02 6.02
CA ARG A 104 -4.34 -18.35 5.74
C ARG A 104 -5.30 -18.82 6.83
N ALA A 105 -4.91 -18.71 8.11
CA ALA A 105 -5.71 -19.15 9.24
C ALA A 105 -7.06 -18.42 9.32
N TRP A 106 -7.11 -17.13 8.96
CA TRP A 106 -8.34 -16.34 8.89
C TRP A 106 -9.14 -16.55 7.59
N GLY A 107 -8.70 -17.41 6.65
CA GLY A 107 -9.37 -17.70 5.40
C GLY A 107 -9.33 -16.57 4.37
N PHE A 108 -8.53 -15.52 4.57
CA PHE A 108 -8.48 -14.38 3.65
C PHE A 108 -7.76 -14.68 2.33
N LEU A 109 -6.87 -15.68 2.29
CA LEU A 109 -6.27 -16.13 1.03
C LEU A 109 -7.31 -16.71 0.06
N THR A 110 -8.30 -17.41 0.56
CA THR A 110 -9.38 -18.03 -0.24
C THR A 110 -10.58 -17.12 -0.38
N ARG A 111 -10.55 -15.90 0.18
CA ARG A 111 -11.67 -14.95 0.25
C ARG A 111 -12.91 -15.50 0.98
N GLN A 112 -12.72 -16.53 1.80
CA GLN A 112 -13.75 -17.17 2.64
C GLN A 112 -13.42 -16.91 4.11
N GLY A 113 -13.39 -15.64 4.51
CA GLY A 113 -13.02 -15.24 5.86
C GLY A 113 -13.83 -15.99 6.94
N HIS A 114 -13.14 -16.47 7.95
CA HIS A 114 -13.73 -17.10 9.14
C HIS A 114 -12.84 -16.86 10.35
N THR A 115 -13.42 -16.98 11.54
CA THR A 115 -12.67 -16.92 12.80
C THR A 115 -11.95 -18.26 13.01
N PRO A 116 -10.61 -18.28 13.10
CA PRO A 116 -9.87 -19.52 13.33
C PRO A 116 -10.09 -20.05 14.76
N GLU A 117 -9.98 -21.37 14.91
CA GLU A 117 -9.92 -22.01 16.22
C GLU A 117 -8.71 -21.49 17.02
N PRO A 118 -8.79 -21.35 18.35
CA PRO A 118 -7.73 -20.77 19.17
C PRO A 118 -6.36 -21.40 18.98
N ALA A 119 -6.30 -22.73 18.87
CA ALA A 119 -5.04 -23.45 18.64
C ALA A 119 -4.43 -23.16 17.25
N ALA A 120 -5.26 -23.07 16.21
CA ALA A 120 -4.83 -22.74 14.86
C ALA A 120 -4.32 -21.28 14.78
N LEU A 121 -5.01 -20.35 15.46
CA LEU A 121 -4.55 -18.95 15.53
C LEU A 121 -3.21 -18.83 16.23
N GLU A 122 -3.02 -19.52 17.36
CA GLU A 122 -1.74 -19.48 18.10
C GLU A 122 -0.60 -20.09 17.27
N ALA A 123 -0.84 -21.22 16.59
CA ALA A 123 0.14 -21.85 15.71
C ALA A 123 0.53 -20.90 14.55
N ALA A 124 -0.46 -20.26 13.91
CA ALA A 124 -0.22 -19.28 12.83
C ALA A 124 0.55 -18.05 13.34
N ARG A 125 0.19 -17.52 14.52
CA ARG A 125 0.89 -16.41 15.15
C ARG A 125 2.34 -16.76 15.47
N ALA A 126 2.59 -17.94 16.01
CA ALA A 126 3.92 -18.42 16.34
C ALA A 126 4.81 -18.62 15.09
N ALA A 127 4.23 -18.98 13.93
CA ALA A 127 4.94 -19.13 12.67
C ALA A 127 5.12 -17.79 11.91
N SER A 128 4.39 -16.73 12.29
CA SER A 128 4.46 -15.44 11.64
C SER A 128 5.56 -14.57 12.21
N GLY A 129 6.14 -13.74 11.36
CA GLY A 129 7.10 -12.71 11.72
C GLY A 129 8.36 -12.70 10.86
N MET A 130 8.73 -11.51 10.36
CA MET A 130 10.00 -11.29 9.65
C MET A 130 11.22 -11.72 10.48
N ARG A 131 11.12 -11.80 11.80
CA ARG A 131 12.17 -12.36 12.68
C ARG A 131 12.59 -13.79 12.33
N TRP A 132 11.72 -14.54 11.64
CA TRP A 132 11.99 -15.93 11.20
C TRP A 132 12.53 -16.01 9.77
N VAL A 133 12.67 -14.88 9.08
CA VAL A 133 13.15 -14.81 7.70
C VAL A 133 14.57 -14.27 7.70
N GLU A 134 15.54 -15.06 7.31
CA GLU A 134 16.92 -14.62 7.12
C GLU A 134 17.18 -14.34 5.64
N VAL A 135 17.75 -13.17 5.35
CA VAL A 135 18.10 -12.73 4.00
C VAL A 135 19.60 -12.50 3.91
N ASP A 136 20.27 -13.26 3.05
CA ASP A 136 21.65 -13.01 2.65
C ASP A 136 21.62 -12.18 1.36
N ALA A 137 21.72 -10.86 1.49
CA ALA A 137 21.63 -9.93 0.37
C ALA A 137 22.79 -10.09 -0.63
N VAL A 138 23.99 -10.45 -0.15
CA VAL A 138 25.17 -10.63 -0.99
C VAL A 138 25.06 -11.94 -1.79
N GLY A 139 24.71 -13.04 -1.11
CA GLY A 139 24.50 -14.34 -1.73
C GLY A 139 23.17 -14.47 -2.46
N ARG A 140 22.29 -13.48 -2.36
CA ARG A 140 20.91 -13.48 -2.91
C ARG A 140 20.18 -14.78 -2.59
N ARG A 141 20.05 -15.06 -1.30
CA ARG A 141 19.37 -16.27 -0.81
C ARG A 141 18.62 -16.00 0.49
N VAL A 142 17.60 -16.78 0.72
CA VAL A 142 16.66 -16.65 1.85
C VAL A 142 16.47 -17.99 2.52
N ARG A 143 16.31 -18.01 3.84
CA ARG A 143 15.83 -19.18 4.58
C ARG A 143 14.84 -18.77 5.68
N PHE A 144 13.98 -19.70 6.05
CA PHE A 144 13.11 -19.55 7.21
C PHE A 144 13.67 -20.39 8.36
N THR A 145 13.84 -19.76 9.51
CA THR A 145 14.35 -20.44 10.72
C THR A 145 13.23 -21.11 11.52
N ARG A 146 11.97 -20.95 11.06
CA ARG A 146 10.80 -21.57 11.68
C ARG A 146 9.92 -22.22 10.62
N PRO A 147 9.57 -23.54 10.81
CA PRO A 147 8.57 -24.20 9.96
C PRO A 147 7.21 -23.50 10.02
N GLY A 148 6.51 -23.45 8.90
CA GLY A 148 5.20 -22.80 8.77
C GLY A 148 5.25 -21.27 8.58
N THR A 149 6.46 -20.65 8.53
CA THR A 149 6.60 -19.27 8.10
C THR A 149 6.18 -19.11 6.65
N GLU A 150 5.32 -18.13 6.37
CA GLU A 150 4.81 -17.83 5.03
C GLU A 150 4.89 -16.34 4.74
N LEU A 151 5.48 -16.00 3.59
CA LEU A 151 5.51 -14.64 3.05
C LEU A 151 4.21 -14.33 2.30
N ASN A 152 3.69 -13.12 2.50
CA ASN A 152 2.58 -12.56 1.74
C ASN A 152 2.81 -11.06 1.49
N PRO A 153 3.19 -10.67 0.25
CA PRO A 153 3.53 -9.28 -0.07
C PRO A 153 2.30 -8.37 -0.32
N GLY A 154 1.09 -8.81 -0.01
CA GLY A 154 -0.14 -8.06 -0.29
C GLY A 154 -0.21 -6.65 0.32
N ALA A 155 0.69 -6.33 1.24
CA ALA A 155 0.79 -5.01 1.89
C ALA A 155 1.89 -4.09 1.31
N ILE A 156 2.66 -4.56 0.31
CA ILE A 156 3.79 -3.81 -0.28
C ILE A 156 3.91 -4.06 -1.79
N GLY A 157 3.42 -5.20 -2.28
CA GLY A 157 3.71 -5.66 -3.64
C GLY A 157 3.18 -4.76 -4.75
N LYS A 158 2.02 -4.09 -4.55
CA LYS A 158 1.51 -3.12 -5.53
C LYS A 158 2.38 -1.89 -5.62
N GLY A 159 2.73 -1.31 -4.47
CA GLY A 159 3.66 -0.18 -4.41
C GLY A 159 5.01 -0.52 -5.02
N TRP A 160 5.54 -1.73 -4.75
CA TRP A 160 6.78 -2.21 -5.35
C TRP A 160 6.70 -2.26 -6.89
N ALA A 161 5.61 -2.78 -7.45
CA ALA A 161 5.42 -2.81 -8.89
C ALA A 161 5.31 -1.40 -9.49
N ILE A 162 4.56 -0.50 -8.84
CA ILE A 162 4.43 0.90 -9.24
C ILE A 162 5.80 1.59 -9.27
N ASP A 163 6.64 1.36 -8.26
CA ASP A 163 7.98 1.94 -8.21
C ASP A 163 8.82 1.51 -9.42
N ARG A 164 8.80 0.22 -9.78
CA ARG A 164 9.53 -0.29 -10.97
C ARG A 164 9.01 0.30 -12.27
N VAL A 165 7.67 0.45 -12.41
CA VAL A 165 7.05 1.09 -13.58
C VAL A 165 7.51 2.55 -13.70
N VAL A 166 7.43 3.31 -12.60
CA VAL A 166 7.84 4.73 -12.60
C VAL A 166 9.32 4.88 -12.89
N GLU A 167 10.18 4.07 -12.28
CA GLU A 167 11.63 4.08 -12.54
C GLU A 167 11.92 3.82 -14.03
N ARG A 168 11.30 2.82 -14.64
CA ARG A 168 11.43 2.54 -16.07
C ARG A 168 11.02 3.73 -16.93
N LEU A 169 9.91 4.41 -16.62
CA LEU A 169 9.43 5.55 -17.38
C LEU A 169 10.35 6.77 -17.24
N VAL A 170 10.83 7.04 -16.03
CA VAL A 170 11.79 8.12 -15.76
C VAL A 170 13.13 7.87 -16.48
N ASP A 171 13.64 6.63 -16.47
CA ASP A 171 14.86 6.23 -17.19
C ASP A 171 14.70 6.38 -18.71
N ARG A 172 13.47 6.32 -19.23
CA ARG A 172 13.13 6.58 -20.63
C ARG A 172 12.87 8.07 -20.92
N GLY A 173 13.11 8.94 -19.93
CA GLY A 173 13.02 10.40 -20.07
C GLY A 173 11.62 10.98 -19.93
N VAL A 174 10.66 10.26 -19.35
CA VAL A 174 9.31 10.78 -19.07
C VAL A 174 9.37 11.80 -17.94
N PRO A 175 9.04 13.09 -18.18
CA PRO A 175 9.22 14.14 -17.18
C PRO A 175 8.08 14.20 -16.15
N SER A 176 6.86 13.81 -16.57
CA SER A 176 5.66 13.88 -15.71
C SER A 176 4.78 12.66 -15.94
N VAL A 177 4.51 11.91 -14.88
CA VAL A 177 3.67 10.71 -14.94
C VAL A 177 3.01 10.43 -13.58
N LEU A 178 1.80 9.90 -13.61
CA LEU A 178 1.17 9.30 -12.45
C LEU A 178 0.87 7.84 -12.76
N VAL A 179 1.31 6.95 -11.87
CA VAL A 179 1.01 5.51 -11.94
C VAL A 179 0.21 5.12 -10.72
N HIS A 180 -0.86 4.34 -10.91
CA HIS A 180 -1.62 3.81 -9.79
C HIS A 180 -2.02 2.34 -9.98
N GLY A 181 -2.24 1.63 -8.86
CA GLY A 181 -2.75 0.26 -8.81
C GLY A 181 -3.92 0.15 -7.83
N GLY A 182 -5.11 -0.22 -8.35
CA GLY A 182 -6.31 -0.47 -7.56
C GLY A 182 -6.82 0.73 -6.76
N SER A 183 -6.54 1.95 -7.15
CA SER A 183 -6.96 3.19 -6.48
C SER A 183 -6.48 3.34 -5.02
N SER A 184 -5.57 2.50 -4.56
CA SER A 184 -5.03 2.54 -3.18
C SER A 184 -3.54 2.80 -3.11
N SER A 185 -2.83 2.62 -4.22
CA SER A 185 -1.39 2.79 -4.33
C SER A 185 -1.11 3.67 -5.54
N VAL A 186 -0.38 4.75 -5.34
CA VAL A 186 -0.13 5.78 -6.37
C VAL A 186 1.32 6.24 -6.26
N ARG A 187 1.97 6.55 -7.39
CA ARG A 187 3.21 7.31 -7.44
C ARG A 187 3.13 8.37 -8.54
N ALA A 188 3.52 9.59 -8.20
CA ALA A 188 3.51 10.74 -9.08
C ALA A 188 4.93 11.29 -9.24
N VAL A 189 5.30 11.61 -10.48
CA VAL A 189 6.53 12.32 -10.86
C VAL A 189 6.13 13.56 -11.65
N GLY A 190 6.83 14.67 -11.43
CA GLY A 190 6.53 15.93 -12.08
C GLY A 190 5.16 16.50 -11.69
N ILE A 191 4.52 17.19 -12.61
CA ILE A 191 3.26 17.92 -12.40
C ILE A 191 2.21 17.52 -13.44
N GLN A 192 0.94 17.66 -13.08
CA GLN A 192 -0.18 17.42 -13.99
C GLN A 192 -0.45 18.67 -14.84
N GLY A 193 -0.38 18.52 -16.17
CA GLY A 193 -0.62 19.58 -17.14
C GLY A 193 0.52 20.60 -17.23
N PRO A 194 0.31 21.73 -17.97
CA PRO A 194 1.33 22.73 -18.13
C PRO A 194 1.70 23.41 -16.82
N ALA A 195 2.96 23.79 -16.67
CA ALA A 195 3.43 24.54 -15.51
C ALA A 195 2.78 25.93 -15.45
N VAL A 196 1.87 26.11 -14.54
CA VAL A 196 1.23 27.40 -14.23
C VAL A 196 1.24 27.63 -12.73
N PRO A 197 1.28 28.89 -12.25
CA PRO A 197 1.40 29.19 -10.81
C PRO A 197 0.35 28.54 -9.91
N SER A 198 -0.81 28.19 -10.46
CA SER A 198 -1.92 27.54 -9.72
C SER A 198 -1.85 26.02 -9.71
N ARG A 199 -0.86 25.40 -10.35
CA ARG A 199 -0.70 23.95 -10.48
C ARG A 199 0.67 23.51 -10.02
N SER A 200 0.70 22.76 -8.94
CA SER A 200 1.94 22.38 -8.28
C SER A 200 2.14 20.86 -8.18
N GLY A 201 1.31 20.03 -8.82
CA GLY A 201 1.44 18.58 -8.74
C GLY A 201 0.27 17.80 -9.33
N TRP A 202 0.28 16.49 -9.17
CA TRP A 202 -0.80 15.58 -9.52
C TRP A 202 -1.87 15.56 -8.44
N ARG A 203 -3.14 15.71 -8.85
CA ARG A 203 -4.27 15.74 -7.92
C ARG A 203 -4.84 14.33 -7.72
N VAL A 204 -4.82 13.84 -6.49
CA VAL A 204 -5.31 12.51 -6.09
C VAL A 204 -6.43 12.65 -5.08
N GLY A 205 -7.61 12.09 -5.39
CA GLY A 205 -8.76 12.11 -4.51
C GLY A 205 -8.68 11.03 -3.42
N LEU A 206 -8.87 11.42 -2.15
CA LEU A 206 -9.13 10.48 -1.07
C LEU A 206 -10.61 10.19 -0.97
N ARG A 207 -10.96 8.92 -1.04
CA ARG A 207 -12.34 8.45 -0.91
C ARG A 207 -12.81 8.49 0.54
N HIS A 208 -14.06 8.89 0.76
CA HIS A 208 -14.65 8.85 2.09
C HIS A 208 -14.88 7.38 2.53
N PRO A 209 -14.32 6.92 3.67
CA PRO A 209 -14.33 5.50 4.04
C PRO A 209 -15.74 4.95 4.34
N LEU A 210 -16.66 5.79 4.83
CA LEU A 210 -18.05 5.41 5.12
C LEU A 210 -19.01 5.72 3.95
N ARG A 211 -18.60 6.54 2.99
CA ARG A 211 -19.40 6.96 1.81
C ARG A 211 -18.54 6.85 0.55
N PRO A 212 -18.25 5.65 0.04
CA PRO A 212 -17.25 5.43 -1.02
C PRO A 212 -17.52 6.15 -2.35
N ALA A 213 -18.76 6.57 -2.58
CA ALA A 213 -19.14 7.38 -3.75
C ALA A 213 -18.73 8.88 -3.60
N GLN A 214 -18.33 9.31 -2.41
CA GLN A 214 -17.93 10.67 -2.11
C GLN A 214 -16.43 10.78 -1.90
N ARG A 215 -15.86 11.91 -2.30
CA ARG A 215 -14.48 12.26 -2.03
C ARG A 215 -14.41 12.98 -0.68
N LEU A 216 -13.49 12.56 0.19
CA LEU A 216 -13.24 13.19 1.49
C LEU A 216 -12.30 14.38 1.37
N ALA A 217 -11.28 14.22 0.54
CA ALA A 217 -10.24 15.22 0.35
C ALA A 217 -9.54 15.04 -1.00
N THR A 218 -8.82 16.05 -1.43
CA THR A 218 -7.89 15.99 -2.56
C THR A 218 -6.47 16.25 -2.05
N LEU A 219 -5.54 15.38 -2.41
CA LEU A 219 -4.11 15.53 -2.20
C LEU A 219 -3.41 15.98 -3.48
N THR A 220 -2.40 16.83 -3.33
CA THR A 220 -1.50 17.22 -4.41
C THR A 220 -0.14 16.56 -4.18
N LEU A 221 0.31 15.73 -5.13
CA LEU A 221 1.55 14.98 -5.07
C LEU A 221 2.56 15.51 -6.07
N VAL A 222 3.82 15.70 -5.64
CA VAL A 222 4.96 16.07 -6.49
C VAL A 222 6.13 15.17 -6.13
N ASN A 223 6.57 14.32 -7.05
CA ASN A 223 7.66 13.37 -6.83
C ASN A 223 7.47 12.54 -5.54
N GLN A 224 6.23 12.12 -5.30
CA GLN A 224 5.81 11.42 -4.10
C GLN A 224 4.89 10.26 -4.45
N ALA A 225 4.79 9.32 -3.53
CA ALA A 225 3.86 8.22 -3.58
C ALA A 225 2.82 8.31 -2.47
N LEU A 226 1.71 7.63 -2.66
CA LEU A 226 0.61 7.53 -1.72
C LEU A 226 0.14 6.08 -1.61
N GLY A 227 0.01 5.59 -0.40
CA GLY A 227 -0.62 4.32 -0.06
C GLY A 227 -1.82 4.52 0.85
N THR A 228 -2.91 3.81 0.61
CA THR A 228 -4.09 3.85 1.48
C THR A 228 -4.50 2.44 1.90
N SER A 229 -4.65 2.24 3.19
CA SER A 229 -5.21 1.04 3.82
C SER A 229 -6.58 1.33 4.43
N GLY A 230 -7.53 0.43 4.22
CA GLY A 230 -8.89 0.56 4.76
C GLY A 230 -9.63 -0.78 4.79
N SER A 231 -10.63 -0.91 5.66
CA SER A 231 -11.40 -2.15 5.86
C SER A 231 -12.54 -2.37 4.86
N GLY A 232 -12.65 -1.50 3.83
CA GLY A 232 -13.84 -1.46 2.97
C GLY A 232 -13.99 -2.61 1.99
N THR A 233 -12.91 -3.28 1.59
CA THR A 233 -12.90 -4.18 0.41
C THR A 233 -13.07 -5.67 0.74
N GLN A 234 -12.52 -6.14 1.86
CA GLN A 234 -12.65 -7.55 2.24
C GLN A 234 -12.92 -7.67 3.74
N PHE A 235 -14.02 -8.30 4.10
CA PHE A 235 -14.44 -8.54 5.49
C PHE A 235 -15.42 -9.72 5.54
N PHE A 236 -15.64 -10.25 6.72
CA PHE A 236 -16.76 -11.15 7.03
C PHE A 236 -17.45 -10.72 8.32
N ILE A 237 -18.60 -11.29 8.59
CA ILE A 237 -19.35 -11.02 9.82
C ILE A 237 -19.32 -12.28 10.69
N ASP A 238 -18.83 -12.16 11.91
CA ASP A 238 -18.86 -13.20 12.92
C ASP A 238 -19.56 -12.67 14.18
N ARG A 239 -20.61 -13.36 14.61
CA ARG A 239 -21.44 -13.00 15.81
C ARG A 239 -21.85 -11.53 15.83
N GLY A 240 -22.26 -10.99 14.68
CA GLY A 240 -22.69 -9.62 14.53
C GLY A 240 -21.56 -8.58 14.45
N LYS A 241 -20.28 -9.00 14.54
CA LYS A 241 -19.12 -8.13 14.42
C LYS A 241 -18.52 -8.24 13.03
N ARG A 242 -18.24 -7.08 12.40
CA ARG A 242 -17.52 -7.01 11.13
C ARG A 242 -16.02 -7.13 11.38
N LEU A 243 -15.39 -8.15 10.80
CA LEU A 243 -13.97 -8.42 10.90
C LEU A 243 -13.30 -8.21 9.53
N GLY A 244 -12.37 -7.26 9.47
CA GLY A 244 -11.65 -6.91 8.24
C GLY A 244 -10.44 -7.81 7.98
N HIS A 245 -9.96 -7.80 6.75
CA HIS A 245 -8.80 -8.60 6.32
C HIS A 245 -7.44 -8.03 6.77
N ILE A 246 -7.40 -6.82 7.33
CA ILE A 246 -6.16 -6.24 7.84
C ILE A 246 -5.93 -6.79 9.24
N LEU A 247 -4.94 -7.65 9.36
CA LEU A 247 -4.56 -8.28 10.62
C LEU A 247 -3.42 -7.49 11.28
N ASP A 248 -3.44 -7.39 12.60
CA ASP A 248 -2.26 -6.99 13.38
C ASP A 248 -1.35 -8.20 13.55
N PRO A 249 -0.15 -8.22 12.93
CA PRO A 249 0.74 -9.38 12.98
C PRO A 249 1.22 -9.71 14.41
N ARG A 250 1.21 -8.72 15.29
CA ARG A 250 1.66 -8.85 16.69
C ARG A 250 0.66 -9.64 17.55
N THR A 251 -0.63 -9.43 17.28
CA THR A 251 -1.73 -10.09 18.01
C THR A 251 -2.34 -11.25 17.25
N GLY A 252 -2.15 -11.29 15.92
CA GLY A 252 -2.79 -12.23 15.02
C GLY A 252 -4.28 -11.97 14.78
N ARG A 253 -4.81 -10.82 15.21
CA ARG A 253 -6.23 -10.48 15.13
C ARG A 253 -6.51 -9.36 14.13
N PRO A 254 -7.73 -9.24 13.58
CA PRO A 254 -8.12 -8.09 12.78
C PRO A 254 -7.91 -6.77 13.54
N ALA A 255 -7.31 -5.79 12.84
CA ALA A 255 -7.15 -4.44 13.38
C ALA A 255 -8.49 -3.69 13.38
N GLU A 256 -8.71 -2.89 14.40
CA GLU A 256 -9.97 -2.18 14.67
C GLU A 256 -9.73 -0.71 15.02
N GLY A 257 -10.79 0.09 15.01
CA GLY A 257 -10.74 1.49 15.46
C GLY A 257 -10.32 2.50 14.40
N VAL A 258 -9.80 2.05 13.25
CA VAL A 258 -9.40 2.91 12.12
C VAL A 258 -10.33 2.68 10.94
N LEU A 259 -10.78 3.75 10.28
CA LEU A 259 -11.59 3.68 9.07
C LEU A 259 -10.71 3.62 7.82
N SER A 260 -9.71 4.50 7.74
CA SER A 260 -8.66 4.44 6.72
C SER A 260 -7.38 5.12 7.20
N ALA A 261 -6.26 4.67 6.67
CA ALA A 261 -4.95 5.26 6.88
C ALA A 261 -4.29 5.50 5.52
N THR A 262 -3.92 6.74 5.25
CA THR A 262 -3.21 7.15 4.03
C THR A 262 -1.83 7.66 4.43
N VAL A 263 -0.81 7.19 3.73
CA VAL A 263 0.57 7.62 3.93
C VAL A 263 1.12 8.15 2.62
N ILE A 264 1.82 9.28 2.69
CA ILE A 264 2.58 9.87 1.60
C ILE A 264 4.06 9.66 1.93
N ALA A 265 4.80 9.09 0.99
CA ALA A 265 6.22 8.75 1.14
C ALA A 265 6.95 8.93 -0.21
N PRO A 266 8.31 8.90 -0.23
CA PRO A 266 9.08 8.98 -1.49
C PRO A 266 8.84 7.81 -2.44
N ALA A 267 8.57 6.60 -1.92
CA ALA A 267 8.37 5.37 -2.70
C ALA A 267 6.98 4.78 -2.44
N ALA A 268 6.37 4.16 -3.45
CA ALA A 268 5.04 3.57 -3.35
C ALA A 268 5.03 2.28 -2.50
N ALA A 269 6.10 1.51 -2.54
CA ALA A 269 6.28 0.36 -1.66
C ALA A 269 6.24 0.76 -0.17
N ASP A 270 6.95 1.83 0.17
CA ASP A 270 6.97 2.36 1.52
C ASP A 270 5.61 2.92 1.94
N ALA A 271 4.96 3.69 1.05
CA ALA A 271 3.65 4.24 1.30
C ALA A 271 2.60 3.15 1.57
N ASP A 272 2.59 2.05 0.80
CA ASP A 272 1.70 0.91 1.01
C ASP A 272 1.95 0.22 2.35
N ALA A 273 3.22 -0.06 2.67
CA ALA A 273 3.63 -0.73 3.90
C ALA A 273 3.32 0.12 5.15
N LEU A 274 3.69 1.39 5.11
CA LEU A 274 3.48 2.33 6.22
C LEU A 274 1.99 2.65 6.43
N ALA A 275 1.19 2.73 5.35
CA ALA A 275 -0.26 2.87 5.47
C ALA A 275 -0.90 1.65 6.17
N LYS A 276 -0.40 0.44 5.88
CA LYS A 276 -0.83 -0.78 6.57
C LYS A 276 -0.44 -0.73 8.06
N ALA A 277 0.80 -0.37 8.37
CA ALA A 277 1.27 -0.24 9.74
C ALA A 277 0.49 0.82 10.52
N LEU A 278 0.17 1.96 9.89
CA LEU A 278 -0.61 3.03 10.51
C LEU A 278 -2.05 2.58 10.77
N TYR A 279 -2.66 1.86 9.82
CA TYR A 279 -3.99 1.29 10.02
C TYR A 279 -4.03 0.33 11.22
N VAL A 280 -3.01 -0.51 11.37
CA VAL A 280 -2.87 -1.48 12.47
C VAL A 280 -2.60 -0.79 13.80
N SER A 281 -1.75 0.24 13.83
CA SER A 281 -1.31 0.91 15.06
C SER A 281 -2.25 2.03 15.50
N GLY A 282 -3.10 2.51 14.62
CA GLY A 282 -4.01 3.62 14.89
C GLY A 282 -3.28 4.91 15.24
N GLU A 283 -3.92 5.75 16.04
CA GLU A 283 -3.42 7.06 16.44
C GLU A 283 -2.08 6.99 17.19
N ALA A 284 -1.91 5.95 18.01
CA ALA A 284 -0.66 5.72 18.75
C ALA A 284 0.56 5.45 17.84
N GLY A 285 0.32 5.04 16.58
CA GLY A 285 1.37 4.80 15.61
C GLY A 285 1.83 6.02 14.82
N LEU A 286 1.11 7.15 14.88
CA LEU A 286 1.38 8.32 14.03
C LEU A 286 2.81 8.85 14.18
N ALA A 287 3.27 9.12 15.40
CA ALA A 287 4.60 9.66 15.65
C ALA A 287 5.74 8.72 15.21
N ARG A 288 5.51 7.40 15.22
CA ARG A 288 6.49 6.42 14.74
C ARG A 288 6.55 6.37 13.22
N ILE A 289 5.38 6.45 12.54
CA ILE A 289 5.26 6.27 11.09
C ILE A 289 5.53 7.55 10.34
N ALA A 290 5.08 8.68 10.87
CA ALA A 290 5.31 10.01 10.32
C ALA A 290 5.92 10.90 11.42
N PRO A 291 7.20 10.67 11.79
CA PRO A 291 7.88 11.49 12.78
C PRO A 291 8.02 12.92 12.29
N GLU A 292 7.98 13.87 13.21
CA GLU A 292 8.16 15.30 12.92
C GLU A 292 9.42 15.52 12.08
N ASP A 293 9.33 16.42 11.10
CA ASP A 293 10.42 16.73 10.14
C ASP A 293 10.87 15.55 9.25
N GLY A 294 10.19 14.40 9.32
CA GLY A 294 10.48 13.25 8.46
C GLY A 294 9.90 13.40 7.04
N PRO A 295 10.36 12.57 6.09
CA PRO A 295 9.91 12.61 4.69
C PRO A 295 8.52 11.99 4.48
N VAL A 296 7.91 11.46 5.53
CA VAL A 296 6.63 10.75 5.51
C VAL A 296 5.54 11.64 6.09
N ALA A 297 4.44 11.79 5.35
CA ALA A 297 3.23 12.45 5.84
C ALA A 297 2.07 11.45 5.94
N ALA A 298 1.09 11.72 6.81
CA ALA A 298 0.00 10.80 7.05
C ALA A 298 -1.35 11.50 7.26
N VAL A 299 -2.40 10.81 6.80
CA VAL A 299 -3.81 11.14 7.08
C VAL A 299 -4.47 9.89 7.66
N LEU A 300 -4.82 9.94 8.93
CA LEU A 300 -5.54 8.88 9.63
C LEU A 300 -7.01 9.30 9.79
N VAL A 301 -7.93 8.46 9.32
CA VAL A 301 -9.38 8.69 9.44
C VAL A 301 -9.95 7.76 10.48
N LEU A 302 -10.52 8.34 11.51
CA LEU A 302 -11.11 7.67 12.66
C LEU A 302 -12.63 7.90 12.70
N PRO A 303 -13.40 7.06 13.40
CA PRO A 303 -14.79 7.38 13.71
C PRO A 303 -14.89 8.71 14.46
N GLY A 304 -15.86 9.56 14.07
CA GLY A 304 -16.21 10.79 14.78
C GLY A 304 -17.14 10.52 15.97
N ALA A 305 -17.50 11.57 16.69
CA ALA A 305 -18.37 11.48 17.85
C ALA A 305 -19.84 11.13 17.49
N ALA A 306 -20.33 11.64 16.36
CA ALA A 306 -21.67 11.32 15.87
C ALA A 306 -21.64 10.15 14.87
N THR A 307 -22.77 9.46 14.75
CA THR A 307 -22.93 8.38 13.77
C THR A 307 -22.71 8.91 12.35
N GLY A 308 -21.74 8.31 11.63
CA GLY A 308 -21.40 8.71 10.27
C GLY A 308 -20.42 9.89 10.17
N ALA A 309 -20.04 10.51 11.29
CA ALA A 309 -18.99 11.52 11.35
C ALA A 309 -17.61 10.86 11.29
N VAL A 310 -16.61 11.60 10.81
CA VAL A 310 -15.22 11.16 10.77
C VAL A 310 -14.32 12.22 11.38
N ARG A 311 -13.24 11.77 12.03
CA ARG A 311 -12.19 12.62 12.57
C ARG A 311 -10.88 12.30 11.88
N LEU A 312 -10.18 13.33 11.39
CA LEU A 312 -8.89 13.19 10.72
C LEU A 312 -7.75 13.60 11.67
N ARG A 313 -6.71 12.79 11.69
CA ARG A 313 -5.42 13.14 12.31
C ARG A 313 -4.40 13.29 11.19
N LEU A 314 -3.74 14.43 11.16
CA LEU A 314 -2.80 14.82 10.11
C LEU A 314 -1.39 14.94 10.70
N ALA A 315 -0.41 14.28 10.10
CA ALA A 315 1.00 14.38 10.49
C ALA A 315 1.85 14.79 9.28
N ASN A 316 2.75 15.74 9.45
CA ASN A 316 3.70 16.25 8.43
C ASN A 316 3.06 16.70 7.10
N MET A 317 1.80 17.10 7.11
CA MET A 317 1.14 17.57 5.90
C MET A 317 1.62 18.97 5.53
N ALA A 318 2.27 19.09 4.37
CA ALA A 318 2.68 20.38 3.83
C ALA A 318 1.47 21.30 3.62
N THR A 319 1.65 22.59 3.87
CA THR A 319 0.59 23.59 3.67
C THR A 319 0.08 23.57 2.23
N GLY A 320 -1.24 23.44 2.06
CA GLY A 320 -1.87 23.39 0.73
C GLY A 320 -1.79 22.04 0.00
N SER A 321 -1.09 21.02 0.54
CA SER A 321 -1.03 19.69 -0.08
C SER A 321 -2.31 18.87 0.11
N LEU A 322 -3.17 19.24 1.06
CA LEU A 322 -4.46 18.60 1.33
C LEU A 322 -5.57 19.66 1.29
N THR A 323 -6.62 19.40 0.54
CA THR A 323 -7.86 20.17 0.53
C THR A 323 -9.02 19.27 0.91
N LEU A 324 -9.73 19.59 1.98
CA LEU A 324 -10.93 18.87 2.39
C LEU A 324 -12.11 19.23 1.51
N ASP A 325 -12.91 18.26 1.11
CA ASP A 325 -14.15 18.50 0.39
C ASP A 325 -15.27 18.84 1.40
N THR A 326 -16.13 19.81 1.04
CA THR A 326 -17.32 20.10 1.84
C THR A 326 -18.37 19.03 1.58
N LEU A 327 -18.69 18.24 2.60
CA LEU A 327 -19.65 17.15 2.51
C LEU A 327 -20.90 17.48 3.32
N ALA A 328 -22.06 17.56 2.65
CA ALA A 328 -23.34 17.80 3.33
C ALA A 328 -23.65 16.67 4.34
N GLY A 329 -23.92 17.04 5.59
CA GLY A 329 -24.25 16.12 6.67
C GLY A 329 -23.10 15.21 7.14
N VAL A 330 -21.86 15.59 6.87
CA VAL A 330 -20.64 14.94 7.39
C VAL A 330 -19.87 15.94 8.23
N GLU A 331 -19.73 15.65 9.50
CA GLU A 331 -18.80 16.35 10.35
C GLU A 331 -17.38 15.83 10.07
N VAL A 332 -16.48 16.74 9.70
CA VAL A 332 -15.06 16.45 9.50
C VAL A 332 -14.25 17.33 10.43
N ALA A 333 -13.73 16.76 11.49
CA ALA A 333 -12.76 17.41 12.35
C ALA A 333 -11.35 16.99 11.89
N ALA A 334 -10.51 17.97 11.53
CA ALA A 334 -9.13 17.76 11.14
C ALA A 334 -8.19 18.37 12.18
N GLU A 335 -7.37 17.55 12.79
CA GLU A 335 -6.40 17.99 13.80
C GLU A 335 -4.99 17.64 13.34
N ARG A 336 -4.08 18.60 13.40
CA ARG A 336 -2.65 18.35 13.19
C ARG A 336 -2.08 17.71 14.46
N VAL A 337 -1.17 16.79 14.28
CA VAL A 337 -0.37 16.20 15.35
C VAL A 337 1.02 16.82 15.20
N ASP A 338 1.37 17.60 16.18
CA ASP A 338 2.70 18.21 16.33
C ASP A 338 3.68 17.18 16.91
#